data_238b59aa8091a50e13989a74b4d8faf6
#
_entry.id   238b59aa8091a50e13989a74b4d8faf6
#
_cell.length_a   1.000
_cell.length_b   1.000
_cell.length_c   1.000
_cell.angle_alpha   90.00
_cell.angle_beta   90.00
_cell.angle_gamma   90.00
#
_symmetry.space_group_name_H-M   'P 1'
#
loop_
_entity.id
_entity.type
_entity.pdbx_description
1 polymer ?
#
loop_
_entity_poly.entity_id
_entity_poly.type
_entity_poly.pdbx_seq_one_letter_code
_entity_poly.pdbx_strand_id
1 'polypeptide(L)'
;ADPDRSSLLKSNLQPLQRVSGLSLRTSCQAADRLLRQAYLDRTLFDLIDLDAFGCPNALLQSALAVLRFRGLLVLASTDGRSPTGHDRSAAVRHFAAAARAHPSSWEVALRLQLGVLAREAWQLGRGLEPIACFSEGRTFRLVVRLHRRVSCGEEAKLGLLARCERCGDQAVQSLIKLSGWRACLCADGEGRWAVTGPLWIGPLQAPELLAQLLKLGESEPGSLSPSGRRLLQRLQRDCGHPVCCWSTAELASRLALVGPPPLEGLVQALLDAGHRASSSGVMPGQLRTDAPMAELLQ
;
A
#
# COMPACT_ATOMS: atom_id res chain seq x y z
N ALA A 1 -17.41 -4.35 18.26
CA ALA A 1 -17.53 -5.69 18.89
C ALA A 1 -18.94 -6.22 18.63
N ASP A 2 -19.02 -7.46 18.24
CA ASP A 2 -20.26 -8.18 17.99
C ASP A 2 -20.44 -9.22 19.10
N PRO A 3 -21.39 -9.03 20.04
CA PRO A 3 -21.62 -9.95 21.15
C PRO A 3 -22.00 -11.36 20.68
N ASP A 4 -22.77 -11.46 19.58
CA ASP A 4 -23.27 -12.73 19.06
C ASP A 4 -22.15 -13.63 18.53
N ARG A 5 -21.03 -13.05 18.14
CA ARG A 5 -19.84 -13.78 17.69
C ARG A 5 -18.82 -14.10 18.78
N SER A 6 -19.03 -13.60 19.98
CA SER A 6 -18.07 -13.78 21.09
C SER A 6 -17.93 -15.25 21.51
N SER A 7 -19.03 -16.01 21.52
CA SER A 7 -19.03 -17.44 21.82
C SER A 7 -18.27 -18.24 20.77
N LEU A 8 -18.52 -17.97 19.49
CA LEU A 8 -17.83 -18.60 18.36
C LEU A 8 -16.31 -18.31 18.39
N LEU A 9 -15.93 -17.06 18.66
CA LEU A 9 -14.52 -16.67 18.78
C LEU A 9 -13.83 -17.47 19.90
N LYS A 10 -14.45 -17.56 21.08
CA LYS A 10 -13.91 -18.33 22.20
C LYS A 10 -13.75 -19.81 21.85
N SER A 11 -14.75 -20.40 21.19
CA SER A 11 -14.72 -21.79 20.73
C SER A 11 -13.57 -22.03 19.75
N ASN A 12 -13.42 -21.16 18.73
CA ASN A 12 -12.36 -21.29 17.72
C ASN A 12 -10.95 -21.13 18.31
N LEU A 13 -10.80 -20.35 19.37
CA LEU A 13 -9.51 -20.11 20.03
C LEU A 13 -9.20 -21.12 21.14
N GLN A 14 -10.17 -21.93 21.55
CA GLN A 14 -10.00 -22.92 22.63
C GLN A 14 -8.81 -23.88 22.43
N PRO A 15 -8.52 -24.40 21.22
CA PRO A 15 -7.35 -25.25 20.99
C PRO A 15 -6.02 -24.57 21.34
N LEU A 16 -5.92 -23.25 21.12
CA LEU A 16 -4.72 -22.48 21.40
C LEU A 16 -4.44 -22.31 22.90
N GLN A 17 -5.46 -22.43 23.77
CA GLN A 17 -5.27 -22.37 25.22
C GLN A 17 -4.46 -23.56 25.76
N ARG A 18 -4.36 -24.65 24.99
CA ARG A 18 -3.58 -25.85 25.34
C ARG A 18 -2.10 -25.73 24.97
N VAL A 19 -1.73 -24.68 24.24
CA VAL A 19 -0.34 -24.45 23.83
C VAL A 19 0.44 -23.90 25.03
N SER A 20 1.48 -24.62 25.45
CA SER A 20 2.33 -24.21 26.57
C SER A 20 2.98 -22.86 26.31
N GLY A 21 2.94 -21.99 27.32
CA GLY A 21 3.53 -20.65 27.22
C GLY A 21 2.64 -19.61 26.51
N LEU A 22 1.48 -19.99 25.97
CA LEU A 22 0.55 -19.06 25.34
C LEU A 22 -0.49 -18.55 26.35
N SER A 23 -0.58 -17.23 26.50
CA SER A 23 -1.66 -16.55 27.25
C SER A 23 -2.65 -15.94 26.28
N LEU A 24 -3.89 -16.41 26.29
CA LEU A 24 -4.95 -15.96 25.39
C LEU A 24 -6.00 -15.14 26.18
N ARG A 25 -6.27 -13.94 25.70
CA ARG A 25 -7.34 -13.08 26.21
C ARG A 25 -8.32 -12.73 25.10
N THR A 26 -9.60 -12.89 25.36
CA THR A 26 -10.67 -12.48 24.45
C THR A 26 -11.52 -11.41 25.12
N SER A 27 -11.92 -10.39 24.37
CA SER A 27 -12.82 -9.35 24.86
C SER A 27 -13.86 -8.99 23.79
N CYS A 28 -15.06 -8.64 24.24
CA CYS A 28 -16.13 -8.14 23.38
C CYS A 28 -16.30 -6.64 23.61
N GLN A 29 -15.38 -5.84 23.05
CA GLN A 29 -15.43 -4.39 23.15
C GLN A 29 -14.96 -3.74 21.84
N ALA A 30 -15.30 -2.47 21.63
CA ALA A 30 -14.82 -1.72 20.48
C ALA A 30 -13.28 -1.65 20.47
N ALA A 31 -12.66 -1.85 19.31
CA ALA A 31 -11.22 -1.86 19.17
C ALA A 31 -10.56 -0.54 19.65
N ASP A 32 -11.20 0.60 19.36
CA ASP A 32 -10.72 1.90 19.83
C ASP A 32 -10.68 1.97 21.37
N ARG A 33 -11.71 1.48 22.04
CA ARG A 33 -11.72 1.43 23.52
C ARG A 33 -10.60 0.54 24.05
N LEU A 34 -10.38 -0.62 23.45
CA LEU A 34 -9.32 -1.54 23.86
C LEU A 34 -7.93 -0.90 23.69
N LEU A 35 -7.69 -0.26 22.56
CA LEU A 35 -6.41 0.39 22.27
C LEU A 35 -6.15 1.59 23.21
N ARG A 36 -7.17 2.42 23.48
CA ARG A 36 -7.06 3.54 24.43
C ARG A 36 -6.82 3.04 25.86
N GLN A 37 -7.50 1.97 26.28
CA GLN A 37 -7.26 1.37 27.58
C GLN A 37 -5.83 0.82 27.67
N ALA A 38 -5.34 0.14 26.64
CA ALA A 38 -3.95 -0.33 26.59
C ALA A 38 -2.94 0.82 26.74
N TYR A 39 -3.23 1.98 26.14
CA TYR A 39 -2.41 3.18 26.29
C TYR A 39 -2.38 3.68 27.74
N LEU A 40 -3.53 3.77 28.41
CA LEU A 40 -3.63 4.18 29.81
C LEU A 40 -2.91 3.20 30.75
N ASP A 41 -3.03 1.90 30.46
CA ASP A 41 -2.40 0.82 31.24
C ASP A 41 -0.91 0.63 30.88
N ARG A 42 -0.36 1.44 29.96
CA ARG A 42 1.01 1.32 29.45
C ARG A 42 1.32 -0.07 28.87
N THR A 43 0.32 -0.74 28.36
CA THR A 43 0.45 -2.03 27.68
C THR A 43 0.85 -1.79 26.23
N LEU A 44 2.00 -2.35 25.82
CA LEU A 44 2.52 -2.22 24.46
C LEU A 44 2.51 -3.58 23.76
N PHE A 45 2.24 -3.57 22.46
CA PHE A 45 2.15 -4.75 21.61
C PHE A 45 3.33 -4.80 20.62
N ASP A 46 3.85 -6.00 20.38
CA ASP A 46 4.86 -6.24 19.35
C ASP A 46 4.26 -6.34 17.95
N LEU A 47 2.99 -6.77 17.86
CA LEU A 47 2.22 -6.85 16.64
C LEU A 47 0.77 -6.45 16.94
N ILE A 48 0.22 -5.63 16.07
CA ILE A 48 -1.21 -5.29 16.03
C ILE A 48 -1.73 -5.63 14.64
N ASP A 49 -2.79 -6.44 14.58
CA ASP A 49 -3.51 -6.74 13.34
C ASP A 49 -4.88 -6.03 13.40
N LEU A 50 -5.05 -5.02 12.56
CA LEU A 50 -6.30 -4.28 12.39
C LEU A 50 -7.05 -4.82 11.17
N ASP A 51 -7.82 -5.85 11.37
CA ASP A 51 -8.73 -6.41 10.36
C ASP A 51 -10.15 -5.85 10.58
N ALA A 52 -10.33 -4.59 10.20
CA ALA A 52 -11.59 -3.87 10.35
C ALA A 52 -12.36 -3.78 9.04
N PHE A 53 -13.68 -3.83 9.11
CA PHE A 53 -14.54 -3.56 7.95
C PHE A 53 -14.44 -2.08 7.54
N GLY A 54 -14.41 -1.82 6.24
CA GLY A 54 -14.36 -0.48 5.68
C GLY A 54 -13.00 0.17 5.79
N CYS A 55 -12.98 1.45 6.20
CA CYS A 55 -11.77 2.24 6.36
C CYS A 55 -11.27 2.20 7.81
N PRO A 56 -10.07 1.69 8.09
CA PRO A 56 -9.55 1.55 9.46
C PRO A 56 -8.94 2.84 10.04
N ASN A 57 -8.95 3.94 9.30
CA ASN A 57 -8.15 5.14 9.63
C ASN A 57 -8.44 5.73 11.01
N ALA A 58 -9.69 5.62 11.50
CA ALA A 58 -10.06 6.08 12.84
C ALA A 58 -9.32 5.34 13.98
N LEU A 59 -8.76 4.16 13.72
CA LEU A 59 -8.05 3.35 14.71
C LEU A 59 -6.53 3.56 14.70
N LEU A 60 -5.99 4.20 13.67
CA LEU A 60 -4.54 4.23 13.41
C LEU A 60 -3.77 4.91 14.53
N GLN A 61 -4.19 6.09 14.96
CA GLN A 61 -3.50 6.82 16.01
C GLN A 61 -3.43 6.00 17.32
N SER A 62 -4.57 5.42 17.74
CA SER A 62 -4.63 4.60 18.94
C SER A 62 -3.76 3.34 18.82
N ALA A 63 -3.74 2.69 17.65
CA ALA A 63 -2.92 1.51 17.41
C ALA A 63 -1.42 1.84 17.41
N LEU A 64 -1.01 2.89 16.69
CA LEU A 64 0.38 3.32 16.63
C LEU A 64 0.89 3.77 18.01
N ALA A 65 0.04 4.36 18.88
CA ALA A 65 0.43 4.80 20.20
C ALA A 65 0.84 3.63 21.14
N VAL A 66 0.23 2.46 20.96
CA VAL A 66 0.48 1.27 21.79
C VAL A 66 1.33 0.20 21.10
N LEU A 67 1.80 0.46 19.90
CA LEU A 67 2.72 -0.43 19.21
C LEU A 67 4.15 -0.17 19.72
N ARG A 68 4.92 -1.22 20.02
CA ARG A 68 6.34 -1.10 20.38
C ARG A 68 7.18 -0.58 19.22
N PHE A 69 8.32 0.04 19.55
CA PHE A 69 9.32 0.34 18.55
C PHE A 69 9.84 -0.95 17.90
N ARG A 70 9.95 -0.97 16.58
CA ARG A 70 10.21 -2.13 15.72
C ARG A 70 9.06 -3.14 15.69
N GLY A 71 7.94 -2.87 16.34
CA GLY A 71 6.71 -3.64 16.22
C GLY A 71 6.08 -3.50 14.85
N LEU A 72 5.20 -4.44 14.53
CA LEU A 72 4.52 -4.53 13.24
C LEU A 72 3.05 -4.15 13.39
N LEU A 73 2.57 -3.28 12.51
CA LEU A 73 1.15 -3.06 12.26
C LEU A 73 0.78 -3.77 10.97
N VAL A 74 -0.14 -4.72 11.07
CA VAL A 74 -0.84 -5.31 9.94
C VAL A 74 -2.18 -4.60 9.81
N LEU A 75 -2.51 -4.16 8.62
CA LEU A 75 -3.72 -3.40 8.35
C LEU A 75 -4.46 -4.03 7.19
N ALA A 76 -5.76 -4.28 7.37
CA ALA A 76 -6.68 -4.62 6.29
C ALA A 76 -7.72 -3.51 6.12
N SER A 77 -7.95 -3.10 4.89
CA SER A 77 -9.00 -2.16 4.52
C SER A 77 -9.85 -2.75 3.41
N THR A 78 -11.17 -2.72 3.58
CA THR A 78 -12.14 -3.12 2.57
C THR A 78 -12.83 -1.94 1.90
N ASP A 79 -12.40 -0.71 2.19
CA ASP A 79 -12.85 0.49 1.49
C ASP A 79 -12.21 0.53 0.09
N GLY A 80 -12.92 -0.07 -0.87
CA GLY A 80 -12.48 -0.09 -2.25
C GLY A 80 -12.97 1.11 -3.08
N ARG A 81 -13.75 2.03 -2.53
CA ARG A 81 -14.34 3.15 -3.29
C ARG A 81 -13.63 4.47 -3.07
N SER A 82 -13.38 4.81 -1.82
CA SER A 82 -12.78 6.10 -1.46
C SER A 82 -11.36 6.26 -2.04
N PRO A 83 -10.40 5.37 -1.72
CA PRO A 83 -9.01 5.56 -2.17
C PRO A 83 -8.81 5.28 -3.66
N THR A 84 -9.76 4.61 -4.34
CA THR A 84 -9.70 4.37 -5.79
C THR A 84 -10.31 5.50 -6.62
N GLY A 85 -10.83 6.55 -5.97
CA GLY A 85 -11.38 7.73 -6.63
C GLY A 85 -12.84 7.61 -7.11
N HIS A 86 -13.55 6.54 -6.73
CA HIS A 86 -14.96 6.34 -7.04
C HIS A 86 -15.89 7.05 -6.04
N ASP A 87 -15.39 7.42 -4.86
CA ASP A 87 -16.05 8.29 -3.90
C ASP A 87 -15.07 9.36 -3.43
N ARG A 88 -15.04 10.47 -4.16
CA ARG A 88 -14.09 11.56 -3.91
C ARG A 88 -14.34 12.26 -2.58
N SER A 89 -15.60 12.41 -2.18
CA SER A 89 -15.96 13.05 -0.92
C SER A 89 -15.52 12.19 0.28
N ALA A 90 -15.72 10.88 0.20
CA ALA A 90 -15.21 9.97 1.21
C ALA A 90 -13.66 9.92 1.24
N ALA A 91 -12.99 10.04 0.08
CA ALA A 91 -11.54 10.15 0.04
C ALA A 91 -11.03 11.37 0.82
N VAL A 92 -11.68 12.53 0.66
CA VAL A 92 -11.32 13.71 1.45
C VAL A 92 -11.56 13.48 2.95
N ARG A 93 -12.72 12.90 3.32
CA ARG A 93 -13.01 12.66 4.74
C ARG A 93 -12.11 11.64 5.41
N HIS A 94 -11.82 10.52 4.71
CA HIS A 94 -11.10 9.39 5.31
C HIS A 94 -9.59 9.50 5.15
N PHE A 95 -9.11 10.07 4.04
CA PHE A 95 -7.68 10.10 3.71
C PHE A 95 -7.09 11.52 3.74
N ALA A 96 -7.93 12.57 3.90
CA ALA A 96 -7.53 13.98 3.72
C ALA A 96 -6.76 14.17 2.40
N ALA A 97 -7.24 13.54 1.32
CA ALA A 97 -6.57 13.48 0.04
C ALA A 97 -7.55 13.60 -1.12
N ALA A 98 -7.10 14.20 -2.22
CA ALA A 98 -7.78 14.05 -3.49
C ALA A 98 -7.53 12.65 -4.03
N ALA A 99 -8.57 11.92 -4.43
CA ALA A 99 -8.46 10.65 -5.12
C ALA A 99 -9.14 10.75 -6.49
N ARG A 100 -8.44 10.28 -7.52
CA ARG A 100 -8.93 10.24 -8.91
C ARG A 100 -8.91 8.81 -9.42
N ALA A 101 -9.89 8.45 -10.23
CA ALA A 101 -9.88 7.16 -10.91
C ALA A 101 -8.59 7.02 -11.74
N HIS A 102 -7.94 5.88 -11.62
CA HIS A 102 -6.64 5.61 -12.23
C HIS A 102 -6.60 4.15 -12.70
N PRO A 103 -5.96 3.83 -13.84
CA PRO A 103 -5.80 2.44 -14.27
C PRO A 103 -5.12 1.56 -13.21
N SER A 104 -4.20 2.13 -12.42
CA SER A 104 -3.52 1.47 -11.30
C SER A 104 -4.16 1.81 -9.95
N SER A 105 -5.49 1.86 -9.89
CA SER A 105 -6.25 2.35 -8.73
C SER A 105 -5.97 1.59 -7.44
N TRP A 106 -5.65 0.31 -7.49
CA TRP A 106 -5.34 -0.49 -6.29
C TRP A 106 -4.01 -0.10 -5.68
N GLU A 107 -3.01 0.17 -6.52
CA GLU A 107 -1.74 0.67 -6.03
C GLU A 107 -1.88 2.08 -5.45
N VAL A 108 -2.62 2.95 -6.13
CA VAL A 108 -2.92 4.30 -5.65
C VAL A 108 -3.63 4.24 -4.30
N ALA A 109 -4.56 3.29 -4.11
CA ALA A 109 -5.24 3.06 -2.84
C ALA A 109 -4.26 2.66 -1.71
N LEU A 110 -3.35 1.73 -1.97
CA LEU A 110 -2.30 1.34 -1.00
C LEU A 110 -1.40 2.53 -0.65
N ARG A 111 -1.02 3.34 -1.64
CA ARG A 111 -0.19 4.53 -1.44
C ARG A 111 -0.90 5.63 -0.66
N LEU A 112 -2.21 5.83 -0.87
CA LEU A 112 -3.03 6.73 -0.07
C LEU A 112 -3.11 6.25 1.38
N GLN A 113 -3.34 4.96 1.61
CA GLN A 113 -3.39 4.37 2.95
C GLN A 113 -2.05 4.51 3.68
N LEU A 114 -0.92 4.26 3.01
CA LEU A 114 0.41 4.49 3.56
C LEU A 114 0.66 5.97 3.88
N GLY A 115 0.17 6.89 3.05
CA GLY A 115 0.29 8.33 3.29
C GLY A 115 -0.43 8.76 4.57
N VAL A 116 -1.58 8.16 4.89
CA VAL A 116 -2.27 8.39 6.17
C VAL A 116 -1.45 7.80 7.32
N LEU A 117 -1.02 6.54 7.21
CA LEU A 117 -0.20 5.88 8.23
C LEU A 117 1.08 6.66 8.56
N ALA A 118 1.78 7.14 7.55
CA ALA A 118 3.01 7.91 7.73
C ALA A 118 2.74 9.21 8.50
N ARG A 119 1.71 9.96 8.13
CA ARG A 119 1.34 11.20 8.82
C ARG A 119 0.96 10.96 10.28
N GLU A 120 0.18 9.92 10.57
CA GLU A 120 -0.18 9.55 11.95
C GLU A 120 1.05 9.12 12.76
N ALA A 121 1.98 8.35 12.17
CA ALA A 121 3.22 7.97 12.84
C ALA A 121 4.12 9.18 13.12
N TRP A 122 4.26 10.10 12.16
CA TRP A 122 5.09 11.30 12.31
C TRP A 122 4.54 12.26 13.38
N GLN A 123 3.22 12.39 13.53
CA GLN A 123 2.60 13.16 14.61
C GLN A 123 2.99 12.63 16.00
N LEU A 124 3.28 11.33 16.08
CA LEU A 124 3.82 10.70 17.30
C LEU A 124 5.37 10.76 17.38
N GLY A 125 6.03 11.46 16.45
CA GLY A 125 7.50 11.52 16.35
C GLY A 125 8.15 10.21 15.92
N ARG A 126 7.41 9.30 15.26
CA ARG A 126 7.84 7.94 14.90
C ARG A 126 7.97 7.79 13.40
N GLY A 127 8.99 7.03 12.95
CA GLY A 127 9.15 6.68 11.55
C GLY A 127 8.40 5.43 11.15
N LEU A 128 8.18 5.25 9.85
CA LEU A 128 7.42 4.15 9.27
C LEU A 128 8.20 3.50 8.13
N GLU A 129 8.23 2.17 8.13
CA GLU A 129 8.82 1.35 7.07
C GLU A 129 7.75 0.39 6.50
N PRO A 130 7.32 0.54 5.25
CA PRO A 130 6.49 -0.46 4.58
C PRO A 130 7.27 -1.76 4.38
N ILE A 131 6.68 -2.89 4.79
CA ILE A 131 7.29 -4.22 4.65
C ILE A 131 6.67 -4.97 3.47
N ALA A 132 5.32 -4.99 3.43
CA ALA A 132 4.57 -5.63 2.36
C ALA A 132 3.23 -4.91 2.17
N CYS A 133 2.99 -4.42 0.96
CA CYS A 133 1.74 -3.77 0.58
C CYS A 133 1.18 -4.46 -0.65
N PHE A 134 -0.01 -5.00 -0.55
CA PHE A 134 -0.65 -5.75 -1.63
C PHE A 134 -2.17 -5.67 -1.55
N SER A 135 -2.83 -6.05 -2.61
CA SER A 135 -4.27 -6.24 -2.62
C SER A 135 -4.62 -7.70 -2.85
N GLU A 136 -5.63 -8.17 -2.15
CA GLU A 136 -6.21 -9.49 -2.31
C GLU A 136 -7.71 -9.33 -2.56
N GLY A 137 -8.12 -9.50 -3.81
CA GLY A 137 -9.46 -9.15 -4.23
C GLY A 137 -9.75 -7.66 -3.99
N ARG A 138 -10.72 -7.37 -3.12
CA ARG A 138 -11.11 -6.00 -2.74
C ARG A 138 -10.53 -5.55 -1.40
N THR A 139 -9.64 -6.33 -0.81
CA THR A 139 -8.99 -6.02 0.46
C THR A 139 -7.59 -5.49 0.19
N PHE A 140 -7.30 -4.32 0.73
CA PHE A 140 -5.96 -3.73 0.72
C PHE A 140 -5.26 -4.09 2.01
N ARG A 141 -4.09 -4.74 1.90
CA ARG A 141 -3.31 -5.19 3.04
C ARG A 141 -1.96 -4.46 3.08
N LEU A 142 -1.62 -3.99 4.26
CA LEU A 142 -0.36 -3.30 4.51
C LEU A 142 0.27 -3.89 5.77
N VAL A 143 1.54 -4.21 5.66
CA VAL A 143 2.38 -4.56 6.81
C VAL A 143 3.44 -3.49 6.92
N VAL A 144 3.48 -2.80 8.05
CA VAL A 144 4.43 -1.72 8.30
C VAL A 144 5.15 -1.92 9.62
N ARG A 145 6.42 -1.52 9.67
CA ARG A 145 7.23 -1.47 10.89
C ARG A 145 7.29 -0.06 11.43
N LEU A 146 7.16 0.08 12.73
CA LEU A 146 7.27 1.35 13.41
C LEU A 146 8.70 1.56 13.92
N HIS A 147 9.30 2.70 13.60
CA HIS A 147 10.61 3.11 14.10
C HIS A 147 10.50 4.14 15.21
N ARG A 148 11.51 4.21 16.08
CA ARG A 148 11.54 5.13 17.22
C ARG A 148 11.57 6.60 16.80
N ARG A 149 12.14 6.90 15.65
CA ARG A 149 12.29 8.27 15.10
C ARG A 149 12.03 8.24 13.61
N VAL A 150 11.60 9.36 13.09
CA VAL A 150 11.49 9.59 11.65
C VAL A 150 12.89 9.53 11.04
N SER A 151 13.05 8.78 9.96
CA SER A 151 14.32 8.64 9.25
C SER A 151 14.60 9.90 8.42
N CYS A 152 15.86 10.23 8.22
CA CYS A 152 16.25 11.38 7.38
C CYS A 152 15.66 11.23 5.98
N GLY A 153 14.91 12.24 5.54
CA GLY A 153 14.27 12.27 4.22
C GLY A 153 13.02 11.37 4.09
N GLU A 154 12.50 10.83 5.19
CA GLU A 154 11.28 10.03 5.16
C GLU A 154 10.08 10.87 4.71
N GLU A 155 9.98 12.11 5.12
CA GLU A 155 8.91 13.04 4.75
C GLU A 155 8.89 13.35 3.25
N ALA A 156 10.05 13.27 2.59
CA ALA A 156 10.14 13.40 1.14
C ALA A 156 9.41 12.28 0.38
N LYS A 157 9.07 11.19 1.07
CA LYS A 157 8.26 10.09 0.53
C LYS A 157 6.75 10.34 0.59
N LEU A 158 6.30 11.49 1.06
CA LEU A 158 4.91 11.94 0.92
C LEU A 158 4.83 12.91 -0.26
N GLY A 159 3.92 12.64 -1.19
CA GLY A 159 3.86 13.40 -2.43
C GLY A 159 2.50 13.37 -3.12
N LEU A 160 2.51 13.84 -4.34
CA LEU A 160 1.36 13.89 -5.23
C LEU A 160 1.68 13.11 -6.51
N LEU A 161 0.69 12.38 -7.01
CA LEU A 161 0.69 11.73 -8.32
C LEU A 161 -0.27 12.48 -9.24
N ALA A 162 0.23 13.01 -10.34
CA ALA A 162 -0.56 13.62 -11.38
C ALA A 162 -0.65 12.70 -12.60
N ARG A 163 -1.83 12.62 -13.21
CA ARG A 163 -2.06 11.92 -14.47
C ARG A 163 -2.72 12.87 -15.46
N CYS A 164 -2.19 12.95 -16.65
CA CYS A 164 -2.80 13.72 -17.73
C CYS A 164 -4.14 13.06 -18.14
N GLU A 165 -5.22 13.82 -18.11
CA GLU A 165 -6.55 13.29 -18.46
C GLU A 165 -6.65 12.94 -19.97
N ARG A 166 -5.79 13.52 -20.80
CA ARG A 166 -5.80 13.31 -22.25
C ARG A 166 -4.90 12.14 -22.68
N CYS A 167 -3.60 12.25 -22.48
CA CYS A 167 -2.65 11.25 -22.97
C CYS A 167 -2.37 10.15 -21.94
N GLY A 168 -2.76 10.33 -20.68
CA GLY A 168 -2.48 9.38 -19.61
C GLY A 168 -1.08 9.48 -19.01
N ASP A 169 -0.24 10.43 -19.45
CA ASP A 169 1.09 10.64 -18.90
C ASP A 169 1.06 10.89 -17.40
N GLN A 170 2.11 10.51 -16.69
CA GLN A 170 2.16 10.57 -15.24
C GLN A 170 3.37 11.37 -14.76
N ALA A 171 3.17 12.07 -13.65
CA ALA A 171 4.23 12.83 -12.99
C ALA A 171 4.05 12.73 -11.47
N VAL A 172 5.17 12.76 -10.75
CA VAL A 172 5.20 12.65 -9.28
C VAL A 172 6.00 13.78 -8.69
N GLN A 173 5.51 14.36 -7.60
CA GLN A 173 6.24 15.37 -6.84
C GLN A 173 6.14 15.08 -5.35
N SER A 174 7.27 15.24 -4.63
CA SER A 174 7.28 15.25 -3.17
C SER A 174 6.65 16.55 -2.64
N LEU A 175 5.92 16.49 -1.52
CA LEU A 175 5.39 17.70 -0.87
C LEU A 175 6.49 18.66 -0.41
N ILE A 176 7.66 18.16 -0.04
CA ILE A 176 8.79 19.01 0.38
C ILE A 176 9.36 19.82 -0.80
N LYS A 177 9.25 19.31 -2.03
CA LYS A 177 9.75 19.93 -3.25
C LYS A 177 8.62 20.22 -4.24
N LEU A 178 7.47 20.64 -3.71
CA LEU A 178 6.32 20.91 -4.54
C LEU A 178 6.56 22.14 -5.42
N SER A 179 6.31 21.99 -6.69
CA SER A 179 6.39 23.08 -7.70
C SER A 179 5.13 23.04 -8.58
N GLY A 180 4.99 24.02 -9.48
CA GLY A 180 3.94 23.96 -10.49
C GLY A 180 4.09 22.73 -11.40
N TRP A 181 2.99 22.14 -11.82
CA TRP A 181 3.01 21.09 -12.84
C TRP A 181 3.37 21.70 -14.20
N ARG A 182 4.41 21.17 -14.84
CA ARG A 182 4.73 21.57 -16.23
C ARG A 182 3.59 21.13 -17.14
N ALA A 183 3.41 21.85 -18.26
CA ALA A 183 2.43 21.45 -19.28
C ALA A 183 2.70 20.01 -19.73
N CYS A 184 1.62 19.26 -19.97
CA CYS A 184 1.77 17.92 -20.54
C CYS A 184 2.27 18.05 -21.99
N LEU A 185 3.20 17.17 -22.38
CA LEU A 185 3.74 17.10 -23.74
C LEU A 185 2.77 16.43 -24.74
N CYS A 186 1.44 16.42 -24.47
CA CYS A 186 0.49 15.99 -25.48
C CYS A 186 0.55 16.89 -26.70
N ALA A 187 0.24 16.35 -27.88
CA ALA A 187 0.36 17.00 -29.18
C ALA A 187 -0.27 18.40 -29.27
N ASP A 188 -1.26 18.71 -28.43
CA ASP A 188 -1.96 20.00 -28.45
C ASP A 188 -1.71 20.85 -27.19
N GLY A 189 -0.78 20.47 -26.31
CA GLY A 189 -0.36 21.26 -25.14
C GLY A 189 -1.41 21.52 -24.06
N GLU A 190 -2.65 21.04 -24.22
CA GLU A 190 -3.82 21.36 -23.37
C GLU A 190 -4.17 20.26 -22.35
N GLY A 191 -3.27 19.32 -22.10
CA GLY A 191 -3.51 18.24 -21.15
C GLY A 191 -3.65 18.75 -19.72
N ARG A 192 -4.79 18.48 -19.09
CA ARG A 192 -5.02 18.79 -17.67
C ARG A 192 -4.50 17.66 -16.79
N TRP A 193 -3.84 18.04 -15.70
CA TRP A 193 -3.38 17.09 -14.71
C TRP A 193 -4.49 16.79 -13.67
N ALA A 194 -4.92 15.55 -13.60
CA ALA A 194 -5.72 15.02 -12.51
C ALA A 194 -4.78 14.61 -11.37
N VAL A 195 -4.79 15.37 -10.29
CA VAL A 195 -3.87 15.16 -9.16
C VAL A 195 -4.53 14.31 -8.09
N THR A 196 -3.79 13.32 -7.58
CA THR A 196 -4.15 12.44 -6.47
C THR A 196 -3.11 12.58 -5.36
N GLY A 197 -3.56 12.63 -4.12
CA GLY A 197 -2.70 12.73 -2.94
C GLY A 197 -3.21 13.76 -1.93
N PRO A 198 -2.47 13.94 -0.80
CA PRO A 198 -1.14 13.39 -0.54
C PRO A 198 -1.13 11.87 -0.38
N LEU A 199 -0.12 11.22 -0.95
CA LEU A 199 0.05 9.78 -0.93
C LEU A 199 1.54 9.39 -0.76
N TRP A 200 1.78 8.14 -0.37
CA TRP A 200 3.15 7.64 -0.26
C TRP A 200 3.79 7.41 -1.63
N ILE A 201 4.92 8.09 -1.88
CA ILE A 201 5.70 7.96 -3.11
C ILE A 201 7.01 7.18 -2.92
N GLY A 202 7.23 6.63 -1.73
CA GLY A 202 8.35 5.75 -1.42
C GLY A 202 8.13 4.29 -1.83
N PRO A 203 9.06 3.40 -1.48
CA PRO A 203 8.92 1.96 -1.66
C PRO A 203 7.67 1.40 -0.99
N LEU A 204 7.07 0.37 -1.58
CA LEU A 204 5.91 -0.35 -1.03
C LEU A 204 6.32 -1.63 -0.31
N GLN A 205 7.51 -2.14 -0.61
CA GLN A 205 8.00 -3.44 -0.16
C GLN A 205 9.39 -3.29 0.46
N ALA A 206 9.75 -4.24 1.34
CA ALA A 206 11.09 -4.44 1.86
C ALA A 206 11.66 -5.76 1.34
N PRO A 207 12.36 -5.77 0.18
CA PRO A 207 12.76 -7.00 -0.52
C PRO A 207 13.59 -7.94 0.35
N GLU A 208 14.47 -7.42 1.22
CA GLU A 208 15.34 -8.21 2.10
C GLU A 208 14.52 -8.98 3.14
N LEU A 209 13.48 -8.36 3.69
CA LEU A 209 12.60 -9.00 4.66
C LEU A 209 11.70 -10.04 4.00
N LEU A 210 11.22 -9.74 2.78
CA LEU A 210 10.45 -10.72 2.00
C LEU A 210 11.31 -11.94 1.64
N ALA A 211 12.60 -11.75 1.33
CA ALA A 211 13.54 -12.85 1.12
C ALA A 211 13.73 -13.70 2.38
N GLN A 212 13.82 -13.08 3.56
CA GLN A 212 13.89 -13.79 4.84
C GLN A 212 12.63 -14.61 5.12
N LEU A 213 11.45 -14.06 4.84
CA LEU A 213 10.18 -14.78 4.98
C LEU A 213 10.09 -15.97 4.03
N LEU A 214 10.58 -15.86 2.79
CA LEU A 214 10.63 -16.97 1.85
C LEU A 214 11.55 -18.08 2.35
N LYS A 215 12.75 -17.73 2.84
CA LYS A 215 13.70 -18.72 3.43
C LYS A 215 13.10 -19.42 4.65
N LEU A 216 12.43 -18.67 5.53
CA LEU A 216 11.76 -19.24 6.69
C LEU A 216 10.66 -20.24 6.26
N GLY A 217 9.86 -19.88 5.26
CA GLY A 217 8.85 -20.78 4.70
C GLY A 217 9.40 -22.01 3.99
N GLU A 218 10.70 -22.01 3.63
CA GLU A 218 11.42 -23.19 3.12
C GLU A 218 11.91 -24.10 4.25
N SER A 219 12.36 -23.51 5.35
CA SER A 219 12.86 -24.26 6.50
C SER A 219 11.76 -24.89 7.36
N GLU A 220 10.54 -24.37 7.29
CA GLU A 220 9.38 -24.82 8.08
C GLU A 220 8.25 -25.33 7.17
N PRO A 221 8.23 -26.64 6.86
CA PRO A 221 7.21 -27.21 5.98
C PRO A 221 5.78 -26.94 6.48
N GLY A 222 4.93 -26.44 5.58
CA GLY A 222 3.54 -26.12 5.90
C GLY A 222 3.31 -24.73 6.48
N SER A 223 4.34 -23.98 6.85
CA SER A 223 4.21 -22.60 7.35
C SER A 223 3.80 -21.60 6.26
N LEU A 224 4.13 -21.89 5.01
CA LEU A 224 3.84 -21.03 3.86
C LEU A 224 3.09 -21.79 2.76
N SER A 225 1.87 -21.36 2.47
CA SER A 225 1.07 -21.93 1.39
C SER A 225 1.70 -21.65 0.00
N PRO A 226 1.41 -22.46 -1.04
CA PRO A 226 1.88 -22.20 -2.39
C PRO A 226 1.44 -20.83 -2.95
N SER A 227 0.24 -20.36 -2.60
CA SER A 227 -0.25 -19.03 -2.96
C SER A 227 0.51 -17.93 -2.23
N GLY A 228 0.77 -18.10 -0.93
CA GLY A 228 1.58 -17.18 -0.14
C GLY A 228 3.01 -17.06 -0.67
N ARG A 229 3.63 -18.18 -1.05
CA ARG A 229 4.96 -18.20 -1.67
C ARG A 229 4.98 -17.38 -2.98
N ARG A 230 4.02 -17.62 -3.87
CA ARG A 230 3.90 -16.84 -5.13
C ARG A 230 3.70 -15.35 -4.88
N LEU A 231 2.88 -15.01 -3.88
CA LEU A 231 2.68 -13.61 -3.47
C LEU A 231 4.00 -12.99 -3.00
N LEU A 232 4.71 -13.61 -2.05
CA LEU A 232 5.97 -13.08 -1.52
C LEU A 232 7.03 -12.93 -2.63
N GLN A 233 7.16 -13.89 -3.54
CA GLN A 233 8.06 -13.82 -4.68
C GLN A 233 7.73 -12.65 -5.62
N ARG A 234 6.43 -12.41 -5.88
CA ARG A 234 5.97 -11.30 -6.70
C ARG A 234 6.28 -9.96 -6.02
N LEU A 235 6.00 -9.83 -4.73
CA LEU A 235 6.27 -8.61 -3.96
C LEU A 235 7.78 -8.34 -3.82
N GLN A 236 8.60 -9.38 -3.67
CA GLN A 236 10.05 -9.24 -3.58
C GLN A 236 10.66 -8.60 -4.84
N ARG A 237 10.09 -8.88 -6.02
CA ARG A 237 10.52 -8.29 -7.29
C ARG A 237 10.04 -6.85 -7.48
N ASP A 238 9.05 -6.41 -6.71
CA ASP A 238 8.43 -5.11 -6.79
C ASP A 238 8.84 -4.22 -5.62
N CYS A 239 9.84 -3.37 -5.83
CA CYS A 239 10.24 -2.38 -4.82
C CYS A 239 9.31 -1.16 -4.74
N GLY A 240 8.28 -1.06 -5.58
CA GLY A 240 7.38 0.10 -5.64
C GLY A 240 7.96 1.32 -6.35
N HIS A 241 9.09 1.20 -7.06
CA HIS A 241 9.74 2.25 -7.81
C HIS A 241 10.01 1.84 -9.25
N PRO A 242 9.87 2.79 -10.19
CA PRO A 242 9.28 4.13 -10.05
C PRO A 242 7.80 4.08 -9.60
N VAL A 243 7.30 5.20 -9.09
CA VAL A 243 5.92 5.30 -8.57
C VAL A 243 4.88 5.19 -9.68
N CYS A 244 5.20 5.73 -10.86
CA CYS A 244 4.30 5.68 -12.02
C CYS A 244 4.10 4.24 -12.47
N CYS A 245 2.84 3.83 -12.54
CA CYS A 245 2.43 2.48 -12.88
C CYS A 245 1.47 2.54 -14.08
N TRP A 246 1.74 1.70 -15.08
CA TRP A 246 1.11 1.74 -16.39
C TRP A 246 0.41 0.42 -16.69
N SER A 247 -0.81 0.48 -17.18
CA SER A 247 -1.57 -0.69 -17.59
C SER A 247 -1.22 -1.08 -19.02
N THR A 248 -0.78 -2.32 -19.24
CA THR A 248 -0.55 -2.84 -20.58
C THR A 248 -1.83 -2.87 -21.44
N ALA A 249 -2.99 -3.05 -20.80
CA ALA A 249 -4.28 -2.97 -21.47
C ALA A 249 -4.61 -1.53 -21.94
N GLU A 250 -4.23 -0.51 -21.17
CA GLU A 250 -4.36 0.89 -21.61
C GLU A 250 -3.43 1.18 -22.79
N LEU A 251 -2.18 0.72 -22.75
CA LEU A 251 -1.23 0.88 -23.85
C LEU A 251 -1.75 0.20 -25.12
N ALA A 252 -2.22 -1.04 -25.01
CA ALA A 252 -2.82 -1.76 -26.14
C ALA A 252 -3.99 -1.00 -26.76
N SER A 253 -4.89 -0.48 -25.91
CA SER A 253 -6.03 0.33 -26.38
C SER A 253 -5.60 1.59 -27.12
N ARG A 254 -4.56 2.28 -26.64
CA ARG A 254 -4.04 3.50 -27.29
C ARG A 254 -3.35 3.23 -28.61
N LEU A 255 -2.68 2.08 -28.72
CA LEU A 255 -2.00 1.64 -29.95
C LEU A 255 -2.91 0.86 -30.90
N ALA A 256 -4.21 0.71 -30.56
CA ALA A 256 -5.17 -0.08 -31.31
C ALA A 256 -4.71 -1.55 -31.56
N LEU A 257 -3.97 -2.11 -30.58
CA LEU A 257 -3.52 -3.50 -30.65
C LEU A 257 -4.68 -4.47 -30.34
N VAL A 258 -4.62 -5.68 -30.88
CA VAL A 258 -5.62 -6.74 -30.62
C VAL A 258 -5.62 -7.18 -29.15
N GLY A 259 -4.49 -7.03 -28.45
CA GLY A 259 -4.35 -7.36 -27.04
C GLY A 259 -3.13 -6.75 -26.38
N PRO A 260 -3.03 -6.85 -25.05
CA PRO A 260 -1.89 -6.30 -24.32
C PRO A 260 -0.57 -6.95 -24.76
N PRO A 261 0.51 -6.17 -24.94
CA PRO A 261 1.83 -6.72 -25.23
C PRO A 261 2.32 -7.58 -24.04
N PRO A 262 3.21 -8.56 -24.30
CA PRO A 262 3.84 -9.35 -23.25
C PRO A 262 4.60 -8.44 -22.27
N LEU A 263 4.22 -8.50 -20.98
CA LEU A 263 4.75 -7.58 -19.96
C LEU A 263 6.28 -7.66 -19.82
N GLU A 264 6.84 -8.88 -19.86
CA GLU A 264 8.28 -9.10 -19.72
C GLU A 264 9.06 -8.49 -20.90
N GLY A 265 8.54 -8.64 -22.14
CA GLY A 265 9.14 -8.04 -23.32
C GLY A 265 9.14 -6.51 -23.26
N LEU A 266 8.02 -5.92 -22.79
CA LEU A 266 7.92 -4.47 -22.64
C LEU A 266 8.87 -3.94 -21.55
N VAL A 267 8.98 -4.64 -20.42
CA VAL A 267 9.94 -4.30 -19.36
C VAL A 267 11.36 -4.34 -19.90
N GLN A 268 11.74 -5.40 -20.63
CA GLN A 268 13.08 -5.51 -21.20
C GLN A 268 13.38 -4.41 -22.20
N ALA A 269 12.45 -4.11 -23.11
CA ALA A 269 12.63 -3.03 -24.10
C ALA A 269 12.87 -1.67 -23.43
N LEU A 270 12.16 -1.39 -22.33
CA LEU A 270 12.35 -0.14 -21.59
C LEU A 270 13.70 -0.09 -20.85
N LEU A 271 14.16 -1.22 -20.30
CA LEU A 271 15.49 -1.33 -19.69
C LEU A 271 16.59 -1.10 -20.73
N ASP A 272 16.44 -1.69 -21.92
CA ASP A 272 17.38 -1.53 -23.05
C ASP A 272 17.40 -0.08 -23.56
N ALA A 273 16.28 0.64 -23.47
CA ALA A 273 16.18 2.07 -23.77
C ALA A 273 16.74 2.97 -22.65
N GLY A 274 17.25 2.41 -21.55
CA GLY A 274 17.88 3.14 -20.45
C GLY A 274 16.91 3.64 -19.36
N HIS A 275 15.64 3.22 -19.39
CA HIS A 275 14.66 3.52 -18.37
C HIS A 275 14.72 2.52 -17.23
N ARG A 276 14.26 2.94 -16.06
CA ARG A 276 13.94 1.99 -14.97
C ARG A 276 12.60 1.35 -15.30
N ALA A 277 12.55 0.03 -15.30
CA ALA A 277 11.31 -0.69 -15.54
C ALA A 277 11.23 -1.98 -14.69
N SER A 278 10.03 -2.32 -14.25
CA SER A 278 9.73 -3.58 -13.57
C SER A 278 8.25 -3.92 -13.68
N SER A 279 7.91 -5.19 -13.52
CA SER A 279 6.50 -5.59 -13.36
C SER A 279 5.95 -5.13 -12.00
N SER A 280 4.69 -4.72 -11.95
CA SER A 280 4.02 -4.43 -10.67
C SER A 280 3.73 -5.70 -9.88
N GLY A 281 4.13 -5.73 -8.61
CA GLY A 281 3.75 -6.80 -7.68
C GLY A 281 2.32 -6.64 -7.12
N VAL A 282 1.72 -5.45 -7.27
CA VAL A 282 0.38 -5.15 -6.75
C VAL A 282 -0.71 -5.57 -7.73
N MET A 283 -0.56 -5.18 -9.00
CA MET A 283 -1.58 -5.42 -10.03
C MET A 283 -1.00 -6.20 -11.21
N PRO A 284 -1.58 -7.37 -11.55
CA PRO A 284 -1.19 -8.10 -12.77
C PRO A 284 -1.36 -7.24 -14.03
N GLY A 285 -0.53 -7.46 -15.04
CA GLY A 285 -0.61 -6.75 -16.32
C GLY A 285 -0.25 -5.26 -16.23
N GLN A 286 0.49 -4.86 -15.22
CA GLN A 286 0.99 -3.51 -15.06
C GLN A 286 2.51 -3.49 -14.91
N LEU A 287 3.11 -2.45 -15.44
CA LEU A 287 4.54 -2.17 -15.30
C LEU A 287 4.77 -0.85 -14.59
N ARG A 288 5.92 -0.74 -13.97
CA ARG A 288 6.47 0.50 -13.43
C ARG A 288 7.58 0.99 -14.33
N THR A 289 7.55 2.26 -14.67
CA THR A 289 8.66 2.89 -15.40
C THR A 289 8.66 4.41 -15.18
N ASP A 290 9.80 5.03 -15.37
CA ASP A 290 9.96 6.47 -15.44
C ASP A 290 9.90 6.99 -16.90
N ALA A 291 9.73 6.10 -17.86
CA ALA A 291 9.46 6.48 -19.24
C ALA A 291 8.14 7.26 -19.36
N PRO A 292 8.10 8.38 -20.08
CA PRO A 292 6.87 9.11 -20.34
C PRO A 292 5.95 8.33 -21.30
N MET A 293 4.65 8.65 -21.31
CA MET A 293 3.68 7.99 -22.19
C MET A 293 4.10 8.04 -23.66
N ALA A 294 4.72 9.11 -24.12
CA ALA A 294 5.16 9.25 -25.50
C ALA A 294 6.16 8.15 -25.93
N GLU A 295 7.01 7.70 -25.03
CA GLU A 295 7.97 6.61 -25.30
C GLU A 295 7.33 5.23 -25.15
N LEU A 296 6.35 5.08 -24.25
CA LEU A 296 5.58 3.85 -24.11
C LEU A 296 4.69 3.53 -25.33
N LEU A 297 4.44 4.51 -26.18
CA LEU A 297 3.61 4.38 -27.39
C LEU A 297 4.46 4.25 -28.68
N GLN A 298 5.77 4.14 -28.60
CA GLN A 298 6.67 3.83 -29.69
C GLN A 298 6.94 2.33 -29.82
#